data_789ed835cac622987a44b893ad5fcb87
#
_entry.id   789ed835cac622987a44b893ad5fcb87
#
_cell.length_a   1.000
_cell.length_b   1.000
_cell.length_c   1.000
_cell.angle_alpha   90.00
_cell.angle_beta   90.00
_cell.angle_gamma   90.00
#
_symmetry.space_group_name_H-M   'P 1'
#
loop_
_entity.id
_entity.type
_entity.pdbx_description
1 polymer ?
#
loop_
_entity_poly.entity_id
_entity_poly.type
_entity_poly.pdbx_seq_one_letter_code
_entity_poly.pdbx_strand_id
1 'polypeptide(L)'
;AIPLESVESEASIIRRFSTAAMSVGAISTEAHVTMAVAMNRMKGASNSGEGGEDVRRNAPVTTETSLKAILGGDVEVDYPLHPGDSLRSRVRQVASGRFGVTTDYLAHGDLIQIKMAQGAKPGEGGQLPGKKVSKYIGMLRHSLPGVGLVSPPPHHDIYSIEDLAQLILDLKYANPHAGIGVKLVSQAGIGTVAAGVAKCKADHIVVSGHDGGTGAAPATSIKHAGSAWEIGLAEVEQTLVMNNLRGRVRLQVDGQIKTGRDVVIGAMLGADEFGFGTTPLVAMGCLMMRKCQKNTCPAGIATQDPALRRQFVGRPEHVENYFHFVAREVREIMAQLGVAKFDDLI
;
A
#
# COMPACT_ATOMS: atom_id res chain seq x y z
N ALA A 1 31.43 12.78 3.03
CA ALA A 1 30.64 12.91 1.79
C ALA A 1 31.37 12.21 0.64
N ILE A 2 30.62 11.64 -0.29
CA ILE A 2 31.11 10.99 -1.51
C ILE A 2 30.44 11.62 -2.73
N PRO A 3 31.00 11.46 -3.93
CA PRO A 3 30.36 11.90 -5.19
C PRO A 3 28.99 11.22 -5.38
N LEU A 4 28.00 11.97 -5.90
CA LEU A 4 26.65 11.46 -6.12
C LEU A 4 26.61 10.28 -7.09
N GLU A 5 27.55 10.23 -8.03
CA GLU A 5 27.70 9.16 -9.02
C GLU A 5 28.12 7.83 -8.40
N SER A 6 28.73 7.87 -7.22
CA SER A 6 29.12 6.68 -6.46
C SER A 6 27.96 6.07 -5.66
N VAL A 7 26.85 6.79 -5.53
CA VAL A 7 25.67 6.33 -4.78
C VAL A 7 24.77 5.49 -5.68
N GLU A 8 24.18 4.45 -5.09
CA GLU A 8 23.17 3.58 -5.70
C GLU A 8 22.16 4.37 -6.56
N SER A 9 21.73 3.80 -7.69
CA SER A 9 20.90 4.49 -8.66
C SER A 9 19.46 4.76 -8.14
N GLU A 10 18.81 5.81 -8.64
CA GLU A 10 17.39 6.10 -8.37
C GLU A 10 16.52 4.89 -8.66
N ALA A 11 16.73 4.23 -9.80
CA ALA A 11 15.95 3.05 -10.18
C ALA A 11 16.08 1.88 -9.18
N SER A 12 17.23 1.72 -8.53
CA SER A 12 17.42 0.72 -7.49
C SER A 12 16.68 1.10 -6.22
N ILE A 13 16.76 2.36 -5.81
CA ILE A 13 16.08 2.88 -4.61
C ILE A 13 14.55 2.79 -4.77
N ILE A 14 14.00 3.17 -5.94
CA ILE A 14 12.55 3.13 -6.20
C ILE A 14 11.96 1.71 -6.08
N ARG A 15 12.74 0.67 -6.31
CA ARG A 15 12.26 -0.72 -6.09
C ARG A 15 11.86 -1.02 -4.65
N ARG A 16 12.32 -0.21 -3.70
CA ARG A 16 11.95 -0.28 -2.28
C ARG A 16 10.67 0.50 -1.94
N PHE A 17 10.10 1.19 -2.93
CA PHE A 17 8.92 2.03 -2.75
C PHE A 17 7.65 1.29 -3.16
N SER A 18 6.61 1.47 -2.37
CA SER A 18 5.27 1.02 -2.69
C SER A 18 4.24 2.11 -2.41
N THR A 19 3.09 2.05 -3.09
CA THR A 19 1.95 2.83 -2.62
C THR A 19 1.33 2.12 -1.41
N ALA A 20 0.81 2.90 -0.47
CA ALA A 20 0.06 2.37 0.67
C ALA A 20 -1.24 1.70 0.21
N ALA A 21 -1.79 0.85 1.06
CA ALA A 21 -3.02 0.10 0.81
C ALA A 21 -4.26 1.02 0.76
N MET A 22 -4.62 1.46 -0.43
CA MET A 22 -5.79 2.29 -0.71
C MET A 22 -6.70 1.55 -1.69
N SER A 23 -7.83 1.02 -1.21
CA SER A 23 -8.70 0.15 -2.01
C SER A 23 -9.49 0.89 -3.08
N VAL A 24 -9.74 0.23 -4.21
CA VAL A 24 -10.79 0.66 -5.16
C VAL A 24 -12.12 0.70 -4.42
N GLY A 25 -12.81 1.81 -4.51
CA GLY A 25 -13.99 2.11 -3.71
C GLY A 25 -13.71 3.16 -2.65
N ALA A 26 -12.65 3.05 -1.88
CA ALA A 26 -12.15 4.14 -1.03
C ALA A 26 -11.62 5.29 -1.89
N ILE A 27 -10.84 4.97 -2.90
CA ILE A 27 -10.45 5.90 -3.99
C ILE A 27 -11.10 5.46 -5.32
N SER A 28 -11.06 6.35 -6.30
CA SER A 28 -11.61 6.07 -7.65
C SER A 28 -10.76 5.01 -8.38
N THR A 29 -11.37 4.36 -9.35
CA THR A 29 -10.67 3.41 -10.22
C THR A 29 -9.52 4.09 -10.96
N GLU A 30 -9.72 5.31 -11.43
CA GLU A 30 -8.71 6.12 -12.12
C GLU A 30 -7.48 6.32 -11.26
N ALA A 31 -7.65 6.85 -10.05
CA ALA A 31 -6.53 7.11 -9.14
C ALA A 31 -5.78 5.82 -8.77
N HIS A 32 -6.52 4.73 -8.54
CA HIS A 32 -5.93 3.43 -8.19
C HIS A 32 -5.10 2.84 -9.34
N VAL A 33 -5.64 2.86 -10.56
CA VAL A 33 -4.94 2.32 -11.73
C VAL A 33 -3.74 3.17 -12.11
N THR A 34 -3.88 4.50 -12.06
CA THR A 34 -2.78 5.44 -12.35
C THR A 34 -1.56 5.16 -11.47
N MET A 35 -1.76 4.94 -10.17
CA MET A 35 -0.68 4.54 -9.26
C MET A 35 -0.07 3.18 -9.65
N ALA A 36 -0.91 2.20 -9.98
CA ALA A 36 -0.42 0.87 -10.34
C ALA A 36 0.44 0.90 -11.62
N VAL A 37 0.00 1.61 -12.65
CA VAL A 37 0.76 1.79 -13.90
C VAL A 37 2.10 2.46 -13.62
N ALA A 38 2.11 3.59 -12.90
CA ALA A 38 3.34 4.31 -12.57
C ALA A 38 4.34 3.43 -11.80
N MET A 39 3.88 2.76 -10.76
CA MET A 39 4.74 1.91 -9.95
C MET A 39 5.30 0.72 -10.75
N ASN A 40 4.48 0.11 -11.60
CA ASN A 40 4.94 -1.00 -12.45
C ASN A 40 5.99 -0.55 -13.47
N ARG A 41 5.84 0.63 -14.10
CA ARG A 41 6.85 1.21 -15.01
C ARG A 41 8.19 1.39 -14.31
N MET A 42 8.19 1.86 -13.07
CA MET A 42 9.39 2.09 -12.25
C MET A 42 9.91 0.82 -11.55
N LYS A 43 9.24 -0.33 -11.68
CA LYS A 43 9.54 -1.58 -10.95
C LYS A 43 9.40 -1.48 -9.42
N GLY A 44 8.68 -0.48 -8.94
CA GLY A 44 8.15 -0.41 -7.58
C GLY A 44 6.91 -1.28 -7.41
N ALA A 45 6.16 -1.10 -6.33
CA ALA A 45 4.94 -1.84 -6.08
C ALA A 45 3.74 -0.93 -5.81
N SER A 46 2.54 -1.36 -6.18
CA SER A 46 1.30 -0.78 -5.69
C SER A 46 0.51 -1.81 -4.89
N ASN A 47 -0.25 -1.34 -3.91
CA ASN A 47 -1.06 -2.18 -3.04
C ASN A 47 -2.54 -2.04 -3.43
N SER A 48 -3.21 -3.17 -3.65
CA SER A 48 -4.63 -3.21 -4.03
C SER A 48 -5.56 -2.64 -2.95
N GLY A 49 -5.11 -2.63 -1.68
CA GLY A 49 -6.02 -2.47 -0.55
C GLY A 49 -7.00 -3.64 -0.41
N GLU A 50 -7.90 -3.57 0.55
CA GLU A 50 -8.84 -4.65 0.93
C GLU A 50 -10.11 -4.72 0.08
N GLY A 51 -10.07 -4.40 -1.19
CA GLY A 51 -11.29 -4.29 -2.01
C GLY A 51 -11.39 -5.23 -3.20
N GLY A 52 -10.47 -6.17 -3.33
CA GLY A 52 -10.32 -6.93 -4.56
C GLY A 52 -9.74 -6.09 -5.70
N GLU A 53 -9.64 -6.66 -6.87
CA GLU A 53 -9.19 -5.97 -8.08
C GLU A 53 -9.81 -6.59 -9.32
N ASP A 54 -10.08 -5.78 -10.33
CA ASP A 54 -10.71 -6.20 -11.57
C ASP A 54 -9.76 -7.13 -12.36
N VAL A 55 -10.28 -8.27 -12.78
CA VAL A 55 -9.53 -9.29 -13.54
C VAL A 55 -8.97 -8.77 -14.86
N ARG A 56 -9.63 -7.76 -15.48
CA ARG A 56 -9.15 -7.12 -16.71
C ARG A 56 -7.80 -6.42 -16.53
N ARG A 57 -7.37 -6.17 -15.31
CA ARG A 57 -6.09 -5.56 -14.96
C ARG A 57 -4.93 -6.56 -14.88
N ASN A 58 -5.22 -7.84 -14.88
CA ASN A 58 -4.20 -8.89 -14.66
C ASN A 58 -3.26 -9.06 -15.86
N ALA A 59 -3.78 -8.90 -17.08
CA ALA A 59 -2.98 -9.02 -18.28
C ALA A 59 -2.13 -7.76 -18.53
N PRO A 60 -0.85 -7.90 -18.95
CA PRO A 60 -0.06 -6.76 -19.39
C PRO A 60 -0.59 -6.20 -20.72
N VAL A 61 -0.35 -4.93 -20.94
CA VAL A 61 -0.65 -4.27 -22.22
C VAL A 61 0.36 -4.73 -23.27
N THR A 62 -0.13 -5.29 -24.38
CA THR A 62 0.73 -5.83 -25.46
C THR A 62 0.77 -4.93 -26.69
N THR A 63 -0.22 -4.07 -26.87
CA THR A 63 -0.34 -3.13 -28.00
C THR A 63 -0.76 -1.76 -27.49
N GLU A 64 -0.54 -0.70 -28.28
CA GLU A 64 -1.06 0.63 -27.98
C GLU A 64 -2.58 0.58 -27.74
N THR A 65 -3.01 1.11 -26.60
CA THR A 65 -4.42 1.10 -26.18
C THR A 65 -4.70 2.27 -25.24
N SER A 66 -5.84 2.28 -24.57
CA SER A 66 -6.16 3.28 -23.57
C SER A 66 -6.80 2.65 -22.32
N LEU A 67 -6.82 3.40 -21.24
CA LEU A 67 -7.45 2.97 -19.99
C LEU A 67 -8.93 2.61 -20.22
N LYS A 68 -9.63 3.44 -20.98
CA LYS A 68 -11.05 3.24 -21.30
C LYS A 68 -11.31 2.05 -22.22
N ALA A 69 -10.37 1.75 -23.10
CA ALA A 69 -10.46 0.56 -23.97
C ALA A 69 -10.41 -0.75 -23.16
N ILE A 70 -9.65 -0.76 -22.03
CA ILE A 70 -9.55 -1.93 -21.14
C ILE A 70 -10.71 -2.00 -20.15
N LEU A 71 -11.03 -0.89 -19.47
CA LEU A 71 -11.97 -0.88 -18.34
C LEU A 71 -13.38 -0.38 -18.71
N GLY A 72 -13.56 0.11 -19.93
CA GLY A 72 -14.87 0.52 -20.45
C GLY A 72 -15.50 1.65 -19.64
N GLY A 73 -16.80 1.52 -19.36
CA GLY A 73 -17.58 2.47 -18.58
C GLY A 73 -17.28 2.51 -17.07
N ASP A 74 -16.37 1.68 -16.58
CA ASP A 74 -15.97 1.66 -15.18
C ASP A 74 -14.93 2.74 -14.85
N VAL A 75 -14.49 3.51 -15.86
CA VAL A 75 -13.64 4.70 -15.71
C VAL A 75 -14.25 5.90 -16.43
N GLU A 76 -14.13 7.07 -15.84
CA GLU A 76 -14.67 8.33 -16.37
C GLU A 76 -13.66 9.12 -17.21
N VAL A 77 -12.36 8.95 -16.93
CA VAL A 77 -11.27 9.58 -17.69
C VAL A 77 -10.51 8.56 -18.50
N ASP A 78 -9.81 9.03 -19.51
CA ASP A 78 -9.01 8.21 -20.41
C ASP A 78 -7.59 8.75 -20.55
N TYR A 79 -6.64 7.84 -20.78
CA TYR A 79 -5.27 8.16 -21.16
C TYR A 79 -4.63 6.97 -21.89
N PRO A 80 -3.60 7.23 -22.72
CA PRO A 80 -2.92 6.17 -23.47
C PRO A 80 -2.14 5.23 -22.55
N LEU A 81 -2.13 3.97 -22.94
CA LEU A 81 -1.34 2.90 -22.34
C LEU A 81 -0.47 2.28 -23.44
N HIS A 82 0.77 1.98 -23.10
CA HIS A 82 1.79 1.52 -24.04
C HIS A 82 2.15 0.04 -23.82
N PRO A 83 2.68 -0.63 -24.85
CA PRO A 83 3.17 -2.00 -24.69
C PRO A 83 4.16 -2.12 -23.52
N GLY A 84 3.92 -3.09 -22.65
CA GLY A 84 4.68 -3.29 -21.42
C GLY A 84 4.05 -2.68 -20.17
N ASP A 85 3.05 -1.80 -20.31
CA ASP A 85 2.30 -1.30 -19.15
C ASP A 85 1.54 -2.44 -18.46
N SER A 86 1.42 -2.34 -17.15
CA SER A 86 0.63 -3.27 -16.34
C SER A 86 -0.24 -2.49 -15.37
N LEU A 87 -1.53 -2.82 -15.34
CA LEU A 87 -2.52 -2.15 -14.52
C LEU A 87 -2.70 -2.85 -13.16
N ARG A 88 -2.14 -4.05 -12.98
CA ARG A 88 -2.31 -4.83 -11.75
C ARG A 88 -1.54 -4.25 -10.57
N SER A 89 -2.12 -4.37 -9.40
CA SER A 89 -1.37 -4.16 -8.14
C SER A 89 -0.49 -5.38 -7.86
N ARG A 90 0.79 -5.15 -7.56
CA ARG A 90 1.73 -6.23 -7.23
C ARG A 90 1.51 -6.77 -5.82
N VAL A 91 1.05 -5.92 -4.89
CA VAL A 91 0.68 -6.34 -3.54
C VAL A 91 -0.83 -6.52 -3.46
N ARG A 92 -1.27 -7.73 -3.11
CA ARG A 92 -2.69 -8.11 -2.96
C ARG A 92 -3.03 -8.21 -1.49
N GLN A 93 -3.89 -7.32 -0.99
CA GLN A 93 -4.22 -7.28 0.43
C GLN A 93 -5.42 -8.17 0.75
N VAL A 94 -5.33 -8.91 1.86
CA VAL A 94 -6.37 -9.76 2.43
C VAL A 94 -6.67 -9.27 3.84
N ALA A 95 -7.87 -8.73 4.06
CA ALA A 95 -8.33 -8.28 5.38
C ALA A 95 -9.42 -9.23 5.92
N SER A 96 -9.87 -9.02 7.15
CA SER A 96 -10.86 -9.91 7.79
C SER A 96 -12.18 -9.98 7.01
N GLY A 97 -12.60 -8.90 6.35
CA GLY A 97 -13.80 -8.87 5.51
C GLY A 97 -13.68 -9.66 4.20
N ARG A 98 -12.46 -10.01 3.79
CA ARG A 98 -12.15 -10.79 2.56
C ARG A 98 -12.86 -10.31 1.30
N PHE A 99 -13.14 -9.03 1.19
CA PHE A 99 -13.84 -8.44 0.05
C PHE A 99 -13.06 -8.62 -1.24
N GLY A 100 -13.67 -9.31 -2.21
CA GLY A 100 -13.09 -9.56 -3.53
C GLY A 100 -11.89 -10.53 -3.54
N VAL A 101 -11.65 -11.25 -2.47
CA VAL A 101 -10.58 -12.26 -2.40
C VAL A 101 -11.04 -13.53 -3.08
N THR A 102 -10.48 -13.79 -4.25
CA THR A 102 -10.70 -15.02 -5.04
C THR A 102 -9.36 -15.69 -5.32
N THR A 103 -9.37 -16.92 -5.79
CA THR A 103 -8.16 -17.63 -6.22
C THR A 103 -7.44 -16.87 -7.34
N ASP A 104 -8.19 -16.33 -8.32
CA ASP A 104 -7.62 -15.49 -9.38
C ASP A 104 -6.95 -14.23 -8.84
N TYR A 105 -7.60 -13.55 -7.90
CA TYR A 105 -7.02 -12.39 -7.22
C TYR A 105 -5.68 -12.72 -6.55
N LEU A 106 -5.61 -13.84 -5.82
CA LEU A 106 -4.40 -14.28 -5.12
C LEU A 106 -3.30 -14.72 -6.10
N ALA A 107 -3.67 -15.42 -7.18
CA ALA A 107 -2.72 -15.93 -8.17
C ALA A 107 -1.93 -14.84 -8.90
N HIS A 108 -2.45 -13.61 -8.96
CA HIS A 108 -1.83 -12.47 -9.62
C HIS A 108 -1.09 -11.51 -8.68
N GLY A 109 -0.86 -11.90 -7.42
CA GLY A 109 -0.04 -11.13 -6.48
C GLY A 109 1.43 -11.54 -6.51
N ASP A 110 2.35 -10.57 -6.44
CA ASP A 110 3.77 -10.84 -6.16
C ASP A 110 3.99 -10.95 -4.64
N LEU A 111 3.20 -10.20 -3.86
CA LEU A 111 3.12 -10.25 -2.41
C LEU A 111 1.65 -10.29 -1.99
N ILE A 112 1.26 -11.25 -1.17
CA ILE A 112 -0.06 -11.30 -0.54
C ILE A 112 0.09 -10.76 0.88
N GLN A 113 -0.65 -9.71 1.21
CA GLN A 113 -0.53 -9.01 2.48
C GLN A 113 -1.75 -9.24 3.36
N ILE A 114 -1.56 -9.94 4.47
CA ILE A 114 -2.57 -10.11 5.52
C ILE A 114 -2.65 -8.80 6.31
N LYS A 115 -3.81 -8.14 6.30
CA LYS A 115 -4.05 -6.92 7.06
C LYS A 115 -4.67 -7.25 8.41
N MET A 116 -3.91 -7.09 9.50
CA MET A 116 -4.43 -7.26 10.85
C MET A 116 -5.22 -6.03 11.31
N ALA A 117 -4.68 -4.83 11.07
CA ALA A 117 -5.31 -3.55 11.43
C ALA A 117 -4.74 -2.41 10.59
N GLN A 118 -5.19 -1.18 10.85
CA GLN A 118 -4.64 0.04 10.25
C GLN A 118 -4.35 1.10 11.30
N GLY A 119 -3.27 1.88 11.11
CA GLY A 119 -2.69 2.75 12.14
C GLY A 119 -3.63 3.78 12.73
N ALA A 120 -4.45 4.45 11.90
CA ALA A 120 -5.35 5.51 12.33
C ALA A 120 -6.54 5.03 13.17
N LYS A 121 -6.90 3.75 13.07
CA LYS A 121 -8.07 3.19 13.79
C LYS A 121 -7.90 1.69 14.06
N PRO A 122 -6.93 1.33 14.90
CA PRO A 122 -6.58 -0.07 15.12
C PRO A 122 -7.72 -0.89 15.75
N GLY A 123 -8.61 -0.27 16.50
CA GLY A 123 -9.75 -0.92 17.13
C GLY A 123 -11.08 -0.86 16.33
N GLU A 124 -11.16 0.00 15.30
CA GLU A 124 -12.40 0.18 14.52
C GLU A 124 -12.40 -0.60 13.19
N GLY A 125 -11.22 -0.81 12.61
CA GLY A 125 -11.03 -1.51 11.35
C GLY A 125 -11.39 -0.70 10.11
N GLY A 126 -11.39 -1.40 8.96
CA GLY A 126 -11.71 -0.84 7.67
C GLY A 126 -13.20 -0.61 7.49
N GLN A 127 -13.57 0.50 6.85
CA GLN A 127 -14.96 0.83 6.52
C GLN A 127 -15.04 1.39 5.11
N LEU A 128 -16.11 1.04 4.39
CA LEU A 128 -16.51 1.69 3.16
C LEU A 128 -17.98 2.10 3.26
N PRO A 129 -18.29 3.42 3.25
CA PRO A 129 -19.67 3.88 3.34
C PRO A 129 -20.51 3.38 2.15
N GLY A 130 -21.79 3.05 2.37
CA GLY A 130 -22.68 2.55 1.32
C GLY A 130 -22.76 3.47 0.08
N LYS A 131 -22.62 4.78 0.26
CA LYS A 131 -22.57 5.77 -0.84
C LYS A 131 -21.40 5.52 -1.81
N LYS A 132 -20.34 4.84 -1.38
CA LYS A 132 -19.19 4.47 -2.20
C LYS A 132 -19.30 3.06 -2.80
N VAL A 133 -20.28 2.27 -2.38
CA VAL A 133 -20.51 0.93 -2.91
C VAL A 133 -21.41 1.02 -4.13
N SER A 134 -20.85 1.45 -5.27
CA SER A 134 -21.52 1.42 -6.57
C SER A 134 -21.78 -0.02 -7.03
N LYS A 135 -22.51 -0.20 -8.14
CA LYS A 135 -22.70 -1.54 -8.75
C LYS A 135 -21.35 -2.20 -9.05
N TYR A 136 -20.41 -1.44 -9.63
CA TYR A 136 -19.07 -1.92 -9.95
C TYR A 136 -18.27 -2.30 -8.68
N ILE A 137 -18.28 -1.44 -7.66
CA ILE A 137 -17.60 -1.75 -6.38
C ILE A 137 -18.24 -2.94 -5.66
N GLY A 138 -19.57 -3.05 -5.70
CA GLY A 138 -20.29 -4.21 -5.17
C GLY A 138 -19.88 -5.51 -5.86
N MET A 139 -19.76 -5.49 -7.18
CA MET A 139 -19.27 -6.62 -7.97
C MET A 139 -17.83 -7.00 -7.56
N LEU A 140 -16.90 -6.04 -7.53
CA LEU A 140 -15.49 -6.30 -7.16
C LEU A 140 -15.35 -6.88 -5.75
N ARG A 141 -16.21 -6.49 -4.83
CA ARG A 141 -16.15 -6.89 -3.42
C ARG A 141 -17.03 -8.08 -3.07
N HIS A 142 -17.74 -8.63 -4.05
CA HIS A 142 -18.75 -9.69 -3.85
C HIS A 142 -19.79 -9.29 -2.78
N SER A 143 -20.31 -8.06 -2.88
CA SER A 143 -21.20 -7.44 -1.90
C SER A 143 -22.35 -6.69 -2.57
N LEU A 144 -23.37 -6.31 -1.78
CA LEU A 144 -24.54 -5.61 -2.29
C LEU A 144 -24.23 -4.12 -2.50
N PRO A 145 -24.56 -3.55 -3.67
CA PRO A 145 -24.46 -2.12 -3.91
C PRO A 145 -25.28 -1.30 -2.90
N GLY A 146 -24.75 -0.15 -2.50
CA GLY A 146 -25.43 0.77 -1.57
C GLY A 146 -25.33 0.39 -0.09
N VAL A 147 -24.88 -0.82 0.24
CA VAL A 147 -24.70 -1.28 1.61
C VAL A 147 -23.30 -0.96 2.10
N GLY A 148 -23.17 -0.36 3.27
CA GLY A 148 -21.88 -0.09 3.90
C GLY A 148 -21.15 -1.37 4.27
N LEU A 149 -19.82 -1.39 4.08
CA LEU A 149 -18.98 -2.54 4.34
C LEU A 149 -18.06 -2.26 5.53
N VAL A 150 -17.88 -3.25 6.39
CA VAL A 150 -16.99 -3.19 7.55
C VAL A 150 -16.04 -4.38 7.51
N SER A 151 -14.76 -4.12 7.74
CA SER A 151 -13.72 -5.13 7.89
C SER A 151 -13.12 -4.96 9.30
N PRO A 152 -13.65 -5.68 10.31
CA PRO A 152 -13.23 -5.48 11.69
C PRO A 152 -11.80 -5.96 11.93
N PRO A 153 -11.05 -5.33 12.86
CA PRO A 153 -9.79 -5.80 13.36
C PRO A 153 -10.01 -6.59 14.68
N PRO A 154 -9.13 -7.54 15.00
CA PRO A 154 -8.28 -8.30 14.09
C PRO A 154 -9.10 -9.23 13.19
N HIS A 155 -8.44 -10.07 12.41
CA HIS A 155 -9.15 -11.14 11.70
C HIS A 155 -9.96 -12.01 12.68
N HIS A 156 -11.22 -12.28 12.36
CA HIS A 156 -12.11 -13.10 13.20
C HIS A 156 -11.67 -14.55 13.36
N ASP A 157 -10.80 -15.03 12.48
CA ASP A 157 -10.28 -16.40 12.41
C ASP A 157 -8.81 -16.50 12.84
N ILE A 158 -8.24 -15.42 13.40
CA ILE A 158 -6.86 -15.39 13.91
C ILE A 158 -6.90 -14.98 15.38
N TYR A 159 -6.73 -15.95 16.27
CA TYR A 159 -6.70 -15.77 17.73
C TYR A 159 -5.33 -16.10 18.33
N SER A 160 -4.45 -16.73 17.55
CA SER A 160 -3.11 -17.11 17.96
C SER A 160 -2.13 -17.01 16.80
N ILE A 161 -0.83 -17.16 17.09
CA ILE A 161 0.20 -17.21 16.04
C ILE A 161 0.09 -18.49 15.21
N GLU A 162 -0.48 -19.57 15.74
CA GLU A 162 -0.74 -20.81 15.01
C GLU A 162 -1.83 -20.63 13.96
N ASP A 163 -2.91 -19.89 14.28
CA ASP A 163 -3.95 -19.55 13.31
C ASP A 163 -3.38 -18.68 12.17
N LEU A 164 -2.51 -17.73 12.52
CA LEU A 164 -1.81 -16.93 11.52
C LEU A 164 -0.89 -17.78 10.64
N ALA A 165 -0.16 -18.72 11.24
CA ALA A 165 0.70 -19.64 10.49
C ALA A 165 -0.11 -20.51 9.52
N GLN A 166 -1.31 -20.95 9.91
CA GLN A 166 -2.21 -21.68 9.04
C GLN A 166 -2.67 -20.82 7.85
N LEU A 167 -3.10 -19.58 8.10
CA LEU A 167 -3.50 -18.68 7.01
C LEU A 167 -2.32 -18.38 6.06
N ILE A 168 -1.11 -18.18 6.59
CA ILE A 168 0.09 -17.99 5.75
C ILE A 168 0.31 -19.22 4.87
N LEU A 169 0.18 -20.42 5.42
CA LEU A 169 0.32 -21.67 4.67
C LEU A 169 -0.74 -21.80 3.57
N ASP A 170 -2.00 -21.51 3.88
CA ASP A 170 -3.11 -21.56 2.93
C ASP A 170 -2.89 -20.59 1.75
N LEU A 171 -2.41 -19.38 2.04
CA LEU A 171 -2.07 -18.39 1.01
C LEU A 171 -0.87 -18.82 0.16
N LYS A 172 0.13 -19.47 0.76
CA LYS A 172 1.25 -20.08 0.01
C LYS A 172 0.79 -21.19 -0.93
N TYR A 173 -0.20 -21.99 -0.54
CA TYR A 173 -0.79 -22.98 -1.44
C TYR A 173 -1.61 -22.33 -2.56
N ALA A 174 -2.32 -21.24 -2.27
CA ALA A 174 -3.06 -20.48 -3.29
C ALA A 174 -2.13 -19.82 -4.33
N ASN A 175 -0.96 -19.34 -3.91
CA ASN A 175 0.06 -18.79 -4.80
C ASN A 175 1.47 -19.08 -4.24
N PRO A 176 2.09 -20.20 -4.68
CA PRO A 176 3.43 -20.61 -4.20
C PRO A 176 4.55 -19.62 -4.56
N HIS A 177 4.36 -18.79 -5.58
CA HIS A 177 5.34 -17.82 -6.05
C HIS A 177 5.31 -16.49 -5.32
N ALA A 178 4.19 -16.17 -4.65
CA ALA A 178 4.04 -14.92 -3.91
C ALA A 178 4.77 -14.97 -2.56
N GLY A 179 5.35 -13.84 -2.16
CA GLY A 179 5.68 -13.60 -0.76
C GLY A 179 4.41 -13.46 0.07
N ILE A 180 4.45 -13.83 1.35
CA ILE A 180 3.35 -13.57 2.29
C ILE A 180 3.80 -12.54 3.32
N GLY A 181 3.11 -11.42 3.35
CA GLY A 181 3.36 -10.34 4.30
C GLY A 181 2.25 -10.19 5.33
N VAL A 182 2.58 -9.58 6.46
CA VAL A 182 1.62 -9.23 7.50
C VAL A 182 1.73 -7.74 7.82
N LYS A 183 0.61 -7.02 7.76
CA LYS A 183 0.55 -5.62 8.15
C LYS A 183 0.13 -5.48 9.61
N LEU A 184 1.03 -4.90 10.39
CA LEU A 184 0.89 -4.60 11.81
C LEU A 184 0.78 -3.08 12.02
N VAL A 185 0.37 -2.69 13.21
CA VAL A 185 0.21 -1.28 13.63
C VAL A 185 1.25 -0.94 14.67
N SER A 186 1.88 0.22 14.54
CA SER A 186 2.77 0.78 15.56
C SER A 186 1.99 1.01 16.87
N GLN A 187 2.36 0.25 17.89
CA GLN A 187 1.82 0.32 19.26
C GLN A 187 2.82 -0.31 20.22
N ALA A 188 2.69 -0.04 21.52
CA ALA A 188 3.54 -0.64 22.53
C ALA A 188 3.44 -2.18 22.49
N GLY A 189 4.57 -2.87 22.51
CA GLY A 189 4.65 -4.33 22.46
C GLY A 189 4.58 -4.93 21.05
N ILE A 190 4.59 -4.09 19.99
CA ILE A 190 4.52 -4.56 18.61
C ILE A 190 5.71 -5.44 18.21
N GLY A 191 6.86 -5.24 18.82
CA GLY A 191 8.04 -6.08 18.60
C GLY A 191 7.79 -7.55 18.95
N THR A 192 7.08 -7.83 20.05
CA THR A 192 6.70 -9.21 20.43
C THR A 192 5.76 -9.83 19.39
N VAL A 193 4.79 -9.06 18.91
CA VAL A 193 3.87 -9.50 17.83
C VAL A 193 4.65 -9.80 16.57
N ALA A 194 5.56 -8.91 16.16
CA ALA A 194 6.40 -9.08 14.97
C ALA A 194 7.30 -10.32 15.07
N ALA A 195 7.86 -10.61 16.25
CA ALA A 195 8.63 -11.83 16.47
C ALA A 195 7.75 -13.09 16.28
N GLY A 196 6.51 -13.07 16.76
CA GLY A 196 5.52 -14.12 16.50
C GLY A 196 5.25 -14.30 15.01
N VAL A 197 5.00 -13.20 14.30
CA VAL A 197 4.77 -13.19 12.84
C VAL A 197 5.97 -13.76 12.07
N ALA A 198 7.19 -13.37 12.42
CA ALA A 198 8.39 -13.91 11.79
C ALA A 198 8.56 -15.43 12.04
N LYS A 199 8.15 -15.92 13.22
CA LYS A 199 8.13 -17.38 13.54
C LYS A 199 7.05 -18.12 12.72
N CYS A 200 5.95 -17.47 12.33
CA CYS A 200 4.94 -18.04 11.43
C CYS A 200 5.40 -18.14 9.97
N LYS A 201 6.65 -17.82 9.67
CA LYS A 201 7.23 -17.86 8.31
C LYS A 201 6.62 -16.83 7.35
N ALA A 202 6.20 -15.68 7.86
CA ALA A 202 5.94 -14.53 7.01
C ALA A 202 7.26 -14.08 6.34
N ASP A 203 7.18 -13.67 5.08
CA ASP A 203 8.32 -13.16 4.32
C ASP A 203 8.52 -11.65 4.51
N HIS A 204 7.46 -10.96 4.94
CA HIS A 204 7.41 -9.50 4.96
C HIS A 204 6.52 -9.00 6.11
N ILE A 205 6.94 -7.92 6.77
CA ILE A 205 6.17 -7.26 7.83
C ILE A 205 6.07 -5.78 7.51
N VAL A 206 4.85 -5.23 7.55
CA VAL A 206 4.63 -3.77 7.50
C VAL A 206 4.34 -3.25 8.89
N VAL A 207 5.06 -2.21 9.30
CA VAL A 207 4.79 -1.44 10.51
C VAL A 207 4.11 -0.13 10.11
N SER A 208 2.82 0.00 10.41
CA SER A 208 2.00 1.15 10.03
C SER A 208 1.87 2.14 11.17
N GLY A 209 2.32 3.38 10.98
CA GLY A 209 2.15 4.46 11.95
C GLY A 209 0.70 4.93 12.10
N HIS A 210 0.41 5.72 13.15
CA HIS A 210 -0.92 6.24 13.48
C HIS A 210 -1.58 7.04 12.35
N ASP A 211 -0.81 7.61 11.44
CA ASP A 211 -1.32 8.33 10.26
C ASP A 211 -1.71 7.40 9.10
N GLY A 212 -1.47 6.10 9.22
CA GLY A 212 -1.85 5.13 8.19
C GLY A 212 -3.36 4.91 8.14
N GLY A 213 -4.00 5.17 6.97
CA GLY A 213 -5.44 5.00 6.79
C GLY A 213 -6.31 6.17 7.25
N THR A 214 -5.74 7.37 7.41
CA THR A 214 -6.44 8.59 7.87
C THR A 214 -7.49 9.13 6.90
N GLY A 215 -7.46 8.76 5.63
CA GLY A 215 -8.41 9.26 4.61
C GLY A 215 -9.87 9.01 4.93
N ALA A 216 -10.20 8.01 5.75
CA ALA A 216 -11.57 7.67 6.16
C ALA A 216 -11.73 7.55 7.69
N ALA A 217 -10.73 7.95 8.47
CA ALA A 217 -10.78 7.88 9.92
C ALA A 217 -11.40 9.15 10.54
N PRO A 218 -12.16 9.03 11.66
CA PRO A 218 -12.62 10.19 12.41
C PRO A 218 -11.45 10.96 13.04
N ALA A 219 -11.64 12.26 13.26
CA ALA A 219 -10.59 13.12 13.81
C ALA A 219 -10.13 12.68 15.22
N THR A 220 -11.04 12.11 16.01
CA THR A 220 -10.74 11.55 17.33
C THR A 220 -9.77 10.36 17.24
N SER A 221 -10.00 9.44 16.32
CA SER A 221 -9.08 8.29 16.09
C SER A 221 -7.71 8.76 15.66
N ILE A 222 -7.63 9.69 14.69
CA ILE A 222 -6.36 10.23 14.19
C ILE A 222 -5.53 10.88 15.33
N LYS A 223 -6.22 11.56 16.28
CA LYS A 223 -5.53 12.28 17.35
C LYS A 223 -5.14 11.41 18.54
N HIS A 224 -5.85 10.32 18.78
CA HIS A 224 -5.78 9.61 20.07
C HIS A 224 -5.49 8.12 19.96
N ALA A 225 -5.45 7.56 18.75
CA ALA A 225 -5.15 6.14 18.52
C ALA A 225 -3.82 5.96 17.80
N GLY A 226 -3.14 4.85 18.08
CA GLY A 226 -1.87 4.49 17.45
C GLY A 226 -0.65 5.27 17.97
N SER A 227 0.52 4.95 17.47
CA SER A 227 1.78 5.63 17.76
C SER A 227 2.55 5.95 16.48
N ALA A 228 3.59 6.79 16.58
CA ALA A 228 4.43 7.15 15.46
C ALA A 228 5.12 5.90 14.88
N TRP A 229 5.31 5.87 13.57
CA TRP A 229 5.93 4.74 12.88
C TRP A 229 7.38 4.51 13.33
N GLU A 230 8.09 5.56 13.68
CA GLU A 230 9.48 5.53 14.12
C GLU A 230 9.66 4.67 15.38
N ILE A 231 8.73 4.83 16.34
CA ILE A 231 8.76 4.08 17.60
C ILE A 231 8.48 2.60 17.34
N GLY A 232 7.43 2.30 16.59
CA GLY A 232 7.06 0.91 16.30
C GLY A 232 8.09 0.20 15.43
N LEU A 233 8.68 0.89 14.44
CA LEU A 233 9.72 0.32 13.60
C LEU A 233 10.98 -0.02 14.44
N ALA A 234 11.45 0.91 15.27
CA ALA A 234 12.62 0.68 16.12
C ALA A 234 12.39 -0.45 17.11
N GLU A 235 11.21 -0.56 17.71
CA GLU A 235 10.87 -1.67 18.61
C GLU A 235 10.86 -3.02 17.85
N VAL A 236 10.29 -3.07 16.66
CA VAL A 236 10.26 -4.28 15.82
C VAL A 236 11.67 -4.69 15.41
N GLU A 237 12.46 -3.75 14.88
CA GLU A 237 13.85 -4.01 14.47
C GLU A 237 14.66 -4.60 15.62
N GLN A 238 14.71 -3.92 16.77
CA GLN A 238 15.45 -4.38 17.93
C GLN A 238 15.00 -5.76 18.41
N THR A 239 13.69 -6.00 18.47
CA THR A 239 13.15 -7.28 18.91
C THR A 239 13.53 -8.40 17.96
N LEU A 240 13.44 -8.17 16.65
CA LEU A 240 13.82 -9.17 15.64
C LEU A 240 15.32 -9.47 15.69
N VAL A 241 16.17 -8.46 15.84
CA VAL A 241 17.63 -8.62 15.98
C VAL A 241 17.96 -9.44 17.23
N MET A 242 17.43 -9.07 18.40
CA MET A 242 17.66 -9.75 19.67
C MET A 242 17.24 -11.23 19.66
N ASN A 243 16.27 -11.59 18.81
CA ASN A 243 15.76 -12.96 18.69
C ASN A 243 16.33 -13.72 17.48
N ASN A 244 17.31 -13.18 16.75
CA ASN A 244 17.87 -13.75 15.51
C ASN A 244 16.80 -14.02 14.44
N LEU A 245 15.80 -13.14 14.33
CA LEU A 245 14.69 -13.25 13.38
C LEU A 245 14.78 -12.21 12.25
N ARG A 246 15.59 -11.14 12.43
CA ARG A 246 15.65 -10.02 11.48
C ARG A 246 15.96 -10.44 10.04
N GLY A 247 16.90 -11.36 9.85
CA GLY A 247 17.27 -11.86 8.52
C GLY A 247 16.23 -12.77 7.85
N ARG A 248 15.10 -13.05 8.52
CA ARG A 248 14.03 -13.90 7.97
C ARG A 248 12.91 -13.13 7.27
N VAL A 249 12.81 -11.83 7.51
CA VAL A 249 11.71 -10.97 7.02
C VAL A 249 12.26 -9.67 6.46
N ARG A 250 11.56 -9.12 5.48
CA ARG A 250 11.74 -7.73 5.06
C ARG A 250 10.80 -6.84 5.85
N LEU A 251 11.31 -5.70 6.32
CA LEU A 251 10.52 -4.71 7.04
C LEU A 251 10.13 -3.55 6.13
N GLN A 252 8.86 -3.27 6.06
CA GLN A 252 8.31 -2.07 5.43
C GLN A 252 7.70 -1.16 6.48
N VAL A 253 7.82 0.14 6.27
CA VAL A 253 7.15 1.15 7.09
C VAL A 253 6.20 1.98 6.24
N ASP A 254 5.03 2.32 6.78
CA ASP A 254 4.11 3.30 6.22
C ASP A 254 3.52 4.21 7.31
N GLY A 255 2.77 5.23 6.92
CA GLY A 255 2.16 6.19 7.83
C GLY A 255 2.87 7.56 7.81
N GLN A 256 2.71 8.30 6.71
CA GLN A 256 3.27 9.63 6.46
C GLN A 256 4.74 9.67 6.00
N ILE A 257 5.22 8.63 5.35
CA ILE A 257 6.46 8.71 4.56
C ILE A 257 6.19 9.62 3.36
N LYS A 258 7.00 10.69 3.19
CA LYS A 258 6.76 11.76 2.20
C LYS A 258 7.99 12.21 1.44
N THR A 259 9.15 12.19 2.08
CA THR A 259 10.41 12.77 1.59
C THR A 259 11.54 11.75 1.58
N GLY A 260 12.62 12.06 0.87
CA GLY A 260 13.83 11.24 0.93
C GLY A 260 14.44 11.19 2.33
N ARG A 261 14.28 12.25 3.11
CA ARG A 261 14.70 12.25 4.51
C ARG A 261 13.94 11.23 5.35
N ASP A 262 12.61 11.11 5.18
CA ASP A 262 11.81 10.11 5.89
C ASP A 262 12.29 8.68 5.54
N VAL A 263 12.62 8.46 4.27
CA VAL A 263 13.17 7.19 3.78
C VAL A 263 14.51 6.87 4.45
N VAL A 264 15.43 7.82 4.49
CA VAL A 264 16.75 7.60 5.12
C VAL A 264 16.61 7.34 6.62
N ILE A 265 15.78 8.12 7.33
CA ILE A 265 15.50 7.89 8.75
C ILE A 265 14.89 6.50 8.96
N GLY A 266 13.92 6.12 8.14
CA GLY A 266 13.30 4.80 8.21
C GLY A 266 14.31 3.66 7.98
N ALA A 267 15.22 3.81 7.01
CA ALA A 267 16.30 2.85 6.80
C ALA A 267 17.21 2.72 8.02
N MET A 268 17.64 3.85 8.59
CA MET A 268 18.48 3.87 9.80
C MET A 268 17.77 3.27 11.04
N LEU A 269 16.46 3.19 11.03
CA LEU A 269 15.65 2.53 12.06
C LEU A 269 15.30 1.07 11.73
N GLY A 270 15.78 0.56 10.59
CA GLY A 270 15.67 -0.84 10.21
C GLY A 270 14.68 -1.15 9.07
N ALA A 271 14.13 -0.18 8.35
CA ALA A 271 13.22 -0.47 7.24
C ALA A 271 13.97 -0.79 5.94
N ASP A 272 13.60 -1.89 5.29
CA ASP A 272 14.03 -2.25 3.93
C ASP A 272 13.19 -1.57 2.84
N GLU A 273 11.91 -1.28 3.12
CA GLU A 273 10.91 -0.83 2.15
C GLU A 273 10.01 0.26 2.73
N PHE A 274 9.41 1.08 1.84
CA PHE A 274 8.69 2.29 2.23
C PHE A 274 7.36 2.42 1.51
N GLY A 275 6.28 2.64 2.29
CA GLY A 275 4.92 2.80 1.79
C GLY A 275 4.44 4.24 1.80
N PHE A 276 4.01 4.76 0.65
CA PHE A 276 3.57 6.14 0.45
C PHE A 276 2.06 6.20 0.20
N GLY A 277 1.33 6.90 1.06
CA GLY A 277 -0.12 7.06 0.92
C GLY A 277 -0.53 8.42 0.36
N THR A 278 -0.31 9.48 1.13
CA THR A 278 -0.82 10.82 0.84
C THR A 278 -0.13 11.46 -0.37
N THR A 279 1.19 11.36 -0.46
CA THR A 279 1.96 12.12 -1.45
C THR A 279 1.77 11.67 -2.89
N PRO A 280 1.64 10.39 -3.24
CA PRO A 280 1.23 10.00 -4.59
C PRO A 280 -0.15 10.57 -4.96
N LEU A 281 -1.09 10.66 -4.00
CA LEU A 281 -2.39 11.29 -4.26
C LEU A 281 -2.25 12.79 -4.49
N VAL A 282 -1.35 13.47 -3.75
CA VAL A 282 -1.05 14.90 -3.94
C VAL A 282 -0.44 15.13 -5.33
N ALA A 283 0.49 14.29 -5.75
CA ALA A 283 1.06 14.35 -7.10
C ALA A 283 -0.01 14.23 -8.20
N MET A 284 -1.09 13.49 -7.94
CA MET A 284 -2.23 13.35 -8.85
C MET A 284 -3.31 14.43 -8.68
N GLY A 285 -3.10 15.46 -7.85
CA GLY A 285 -4.02 16.59 -7.68
C GLY A 285 -4.90 16.54 -6.41
N CYS A 286 -4.55 15.77 -5.39
CA CYS A 286 -5.28 15.78 -4.12
C CYS A 286 -5.14 17.14 -3.41
N LEU A 287 -6.28 17.74 -3.05
CA LEU A 287 -6.35 19.05 -2.38
C LEU A 287 -6.22 18.99 -0.86
N MET A 288 -5.95 17.83 -0.29
CA MET A 288 -5.78 17.63 1.18
C MET A 288 -6.98 18.07 2.05
N MET A 289 -8.19 18.08 1.48
CA MET A 289 -9.41 18.54 2.19
C MET A 289 -9.85 17.63 3.34
N ARG A 290 -9.30 16.42 3.46
CA ARG A 290 -9.62 15.44 4.52
C ARG A 290 -11.12 15.08 4.63
N LYS A 291 -11.85 15.09 3.50
CA LYS A 291 -13.26 14.68 3.38
C LYS A 291 -13.44 13.39 2.56
N CYS A 292 -12.39 12.55 2.53
CA CYS A 292 -12.32 11.36 1.68
C CYS A 292 -13.47 10.38 1.93
N GLN A 293 -13.94 10.25 3.18
CA GLN A 293 -15.05 9.36 3.56
C GLN A 293 -16.44 9.83 3.07
N LYS A 294 -16.58 11.11 2.68
CA LYS A 294 -17.88 11.71 2.34
C LYS A 294 -18.37 11.48 0.92
N ASN A 295 -17.54 10.88 0.07
CA ASN A 295 -17.80 10.70 -1.37
C ASN A 295 -17.94 12.02 -2.17
N THR A 296 -17.38 13.12 -1.66
CA THR A 296 -17.50 14.47 -2.23
C THR A 296 -16.14 15.06 -2.62
N CYS A 297 -15.17 14.23 -2.97
CA CYS A 297 -13.82 14.69 -3.35
C CYS A 297 -13.87 15.43 -4.70
N PRO A 298 -13.60 16.74 -4.75
CA PRO A 298 -13.70 17.51 -5.99
C PRO A 298 -12.58 17.20 -6.97
N ALA A 299 -11.47 16.62 -6.52
CA ALA A 299 -10.37 16.19 -7.37
C ALA A 299 -10.60 14.81 -8.03
N GLY A 300 -11.76 14.19 -7.87
CA GLY A 300 -12.06 12.89 -8.46
C GLY A 300 -11.28 11.71 -7.87
N ILE A 301 -10.51 11.92 -6.78
CA ILE A 301 -9.63 10.89 -6.23
C ILE A 301 -10.35 9.98 -5.25
N ALA A 302 -11.00 10.55 -4.22
CA ALA A 302 -11.60 9.76 -3.14
C ALA A 302 -13.13 9.78 -3.23
N THR A 303 -13.67 9.50 -4.40
CA THR A 303 -15.10 9.51 -4.69
C THR A 303 -15.48 8.42 -5.69
N GLN A 304 -16.75 8.00 -5.65
CA GLN A 304 -17.35 7.12 -6.65
C GLN A 304 -18.42 7.86 -7.49
N ASP A 305 -18.64 9.15 -7.24
CA ASP A 305 -19.53 9.99 -8.04
C ASP A 305 -18.94 10.20 -9.44
N PRO A 306 -19.65 9.80 -10.52
CA PRO A 306 -19.12 9.92 -11.89
C PRO A 306 -18.82 11.36 -12.30
N ALA A 307 -19.61 12.34 -11.85
CA ALA A 307 -19.40 13.74 -12.19
C ALA A 307 -18.10 14.28 -11.56
N LEU A 308 -17.82 13.86 -10.32
CA LEU A 308 -16.56 14.22 -9.65
C LEU A 308 -15.38 13.43 -10.20
N ARG A 309 -15.54 12.14 -10.53
CA ARG A 309 -14.48 11.33 -11.13
C ARG A 309 -13.98 11.89 -12.46
N ARG A 310 -14.86 12.52 -13.26
CA ARG A 310 -14.48 13.24 -14.50
C ARG A 310 -13.50 14.40 -14.26
N GLN A 311 -13.39 14.90 -13.03
CA GLN A 311 -12.44 15.97 -12.68
C GLN A 311 -11.03 15.46 -12.38
N PHE A 312 -10.82 14.14 -12.38
CA PHE A 312 -9.51 13.57 -12.13
C PHE A 312 -8.52 13.93 -13.24
N VAL A 313 -7.40 14.53 -12.87
CA VAL A 313 -6.35 15.01 -13.78
C VAL A 313 -5.04 14.24 -13.65
N GLY A 314 -4.97 13.27 -12.73
CA GLY A 314 -3.77 12.49 -12.47
C GLY A 314 -3.32 11.68 -13.70
N ARG A 315 -2.00 11.54 -13.84
CA ARG A 315 -1.35 10.72 -14.86
C ARG A 315 -0.26 9.88 -14.21
N PRO A 316 0.11 8.73 -14.79
CA PRO A 316 1.23 7.93 -14.28
C PRO A 316 2.52 8.75 -14.12
N GLU A 317 2.82 9.62 -15.09
CA GLU A 317 4.03 10.45 -15.11
C GLU A 317 4.12 11.41 -13.92
N HIS A 318 3.00 11.87 -13.37
CA HIS A 318 3.01 12.70 -12.15
C HIS A 318 3.54 11.92 -10.94
N VAL A 319 3.13 10.66 -10.82
CA VAL A 319 3.56 9.76 -9.75
C VAL A 319 5.02 9.34 -9.95
N GLU A 320 5.41 9.02 -11.21
CA GLU A 320 6.78 8.69 -11.57
C GLU A 320 7.73 9.81 -11.21
N ASN A 321 7.44 11.06 -11.64
CA ASN A 321 8.25 12.22 -11.32
C ASN A 321 8.42 12.44 -9.81
N TYR A 322 7.32 12.28 -9.05
CA TYR A 322 7.38 12.40 -7.59
C TYR A 322 8.36 11.39 -6.98
N PHE A 323 8.29 10.11 -7.37
CA PHE A 323 9.18 9.09 -6.81
C PHE A 323 10.63 9.25 -7.27
N HIS A 324 10.87 9.74 -8.47
CA HIS A 324 12.21 10.13 -8.91
C HIS A 324 12.80 11.25 -8.04
N PHE A 325 12.01 12.28 -7.72
CA PHE A 325 12.46 13.34 -6.81
C PHE A 325 12.78 12.81 -5.41
N VAL A 326 11.94 11.94 -4.86
CA VAL A 326 12.21 11.30 -3.55
C VAL A 326 13.50 10.47 -3.60
N ALA A 327 13.67 9.64 -4.62
CA ALA A 327 14.86 8.81 -4.76
C ALA A 327 16.13 9.64 -4.95
N ARG A 328 16.04 10.76 -5.66
CA ARG A 328 17.15 11.70 -5.82
C ARG A 328 17.53 12.35 -4.48
N GLU A 329 16.55 12.82 -3.71
CA GLU A 329 16.79 13.35 -2.36
C GLU A 329 17.47 12.32 -1.45
N VAL A 330 17.01 11.04 -1.50
CA VAL A 330 17.68 9.94 -0.78
C VAL A 330 19.15 9.84 -1.17
N ARG A 331 19.46 9.84 -2.46
CA ARG A 331 20.85 9.76 -2.96
C ARG A 331 21.69 10.94 -2.49
N GLU A 332 21.14 12.16 -2.52
CA GLU A 332 21.83 13.36 -2.07
C GLU A 332 22.17 13.28 -0.58
N ILE A 333 21.25 12.80 0.25
CA ILE A 333 21.49 12.59 1.69
C ILE A 333 22.53 11.47 1.89
N MET A 334 22.42 10.33 1.18
CA MET A 334 23.40 9.26 1.25
C MET A 334 24.81 9.74 0.87
N ALA A 335 24.93 10.55 -0.19
CA ALA A 335 26.21 11.15 -0.59
C ALA A 335 26.82 12.03 0.53
N GLN A 336 26.01 12.84 1.19
CA GLN A 336 26.42 13.66 2.34
C GLN A 336 26.89 12.81 3.52
N LEU A 337 26.20 11.70 3.79
CA LEU A 337 26.56 10.73 4.85
C LEU A 337 27.77 9.86 4.49
N GLY A 338 28.20 9.84 3.23
CA GLY A 338 29.31 8.99 2.77
C GLY A 338 28.90 7.53 2.51
N VAL A 339 27.59 7.24 2.34
CA VAL A 339 27.05 5.90 2.13
C VAL A 339 26.76 5.67 0.66
N ALA A 340 27.34 4.64 0.06
CA ALA A 340 27.19 4.32 -1.35
C ALA A 340 26.01 3.39 -1.64
N LYS A 341 25.76 2.39 -0.78
CA LYS A 341 24.69 1.41 -0.95
C LYS A 341 23.59 1.66 0.07
N PHE A 342 22.33 1.53 -0.35
CA PHE A 342 21.19 1.75 0.53
C PHE A 342 21.19 0.78 1.72
N ASP A 343 21.57 -0.48 1.51
CA ASP A 343 21.61 -1.48 2.58
C ASP A 343 22.61 -1.15 3.70
N ASP A 344 23.59 -0.27 3.45
CA ASP A 344 24.53 0.19 4.47
C ASP A 344 23.92 1.26 5.41
N LEU A 345 22.68 1.69 5.17
CA LEU A 345 21.92 2.55 6.07
C LEU A 345 21.15 1.77 7.14
N ILE A 346 20.86 0.48 6.88
CA ILE A 346 19.98 -0.39 7.69
C ILE A 346 20.71 -1.05 8.84
#